data_abb58a259747c3eabb060b21d30e50d3
#
_entry.id   abb58a259747c3eabb060b21d30e50d3
#
_cell.length_a   1.000
_cell.length_b   1.000
_cell.length_c   1.000
_cell.angle_alpha   90.00
_cell.angle_beta   90.00
_cell.angle_gamma   90.00
#
_symmetry.space_group_name_H-M   'P 1'
#
loop_
_entity.id
_entity.type
_entity.pdbx_description
1 polymer ?
#
loop_
_entity_poly.entity_id
_entity_poly.type
_entity_poly.pdbx_seq_one_letter_code
_entity_poly.pdbx_strand_id
1 'polypeptide(L)'
;MHEAKKEKLSDAKHCCPHRAAHWWILALRGLLAVIFGLIALVAPGIALLAFIYVFAAYALVDGGIAVITAIQERELLYRWGWVLFEGILSILAGIIAFANPGLTALVLLYIIAAWAIVTGIMEIVAAFAIREFVSREWVLALAGIVSVAFGIILFFYPGAGILSILWLVGIYGIVFGLLFIVRAFQLRSWASSVTT
;
A
#
# COMPACT_ATOMS: atom_id res chain seq x y z
N MET A 1 41.08 -21.45 -23.58
CA MET A 1 40.52 -21.45 -22.19
C MET A 1 40.63 -20.08 -21.50
N HIS A 2 41.59 -19.22 -21.88
CA HIS A 2 41.76 -17.86 -21.33
C HIS A 2 40.78 -16.81 -21.93
N GLU A 3 40.36 -16.95 -23.17
CA GLU A 3 39.48 -16.01 -23.86
C GLU A 3 38.02 -16.11 -23.39
N ALA A 4 37.51 -17.32 -23.21
CA ALA A 4 36.15 -17.54 -22.69
C ALA A 4 35.93 -16.99 -21.25
N LYS A 5 37.03 -16.85 -20.48
CA LYS A 5 37.00 -16.26 -19.15
C LYS A 5 36.95 -14.71 -19.20
N LYS A 6 37.58 -14.11 -20.23
CA LYS A 6 37.55 -12.67 -20.47
C LYS A 6 36.18 -12.21 -20.97
N GLU A 7 35.53 -13.00 -21.81
CA GLU A 7 34.22 -12.73 -22.37
C GLU A 7 33.12 -12.76 -21.28
N LYS A 8 33.16 -13.76 -20.37
CA LYS A 8 32.26 -13.83 -19.20
C LYS A 8 32.48 -12.68 -18.21
N LEU A 9 33.70 -12.16 -18.10
CA LEU A 9 34.01 -10.99 -17.26
C LEU A 9 33.60 -9.67 -17.92
N SER A 10 33.53 -9.62 -19.24
CA SER A 10 32.98 -8.48 -20.00
C SER A 10 31.47 -8.39 -19.88
N ASP A 11 30.76 -9.50 -20.01
CA ASP A 11 29.31 -9.56 -19.86
C ASP A 11 28.83 -9.24 -18.42
N ALA A 12 29.63 -9.60 -17.42
CA ALA A 12 29.31 -9.27 -16.02
C ALA A 12 29.42 -7.76 -15.72
N LYS A 13 30.21 -7.01 -16.51
CA LYS A 13 30.34 -5.55 -16.35
C LYS A 13 29.19 -4.74 -16.95
N HIS A 14 28.41 -5.33 -17.85
CA HIS A 14 27.27 -4.64 -18.47
C HIS A 14 25.93 -4.84 -17.73
N CYS A 15 25.89 -5.67 -16.69
CA CYS A 15 24.63 -6.11 -16.09
C CYS A 15 24.01 -5.16 -15.06
N CYS A 16 24.63 -4.11 -14.52
CA CYS A 16 23.99 -3.29 -13.48
C CYS A 16 24.44 -1.82 -13.32
N PRO A 17 24.39 -0.94 -14.32
CA PRO A 17 24.55 0.49 -14.06
C PRO A 17 23.28 1.17 -13.51
N HIS A 18 22.08 0.55 -13.69
CA HIS A 18 20.81 1.21 -13.35
C HIS A 18 20.41 1.14 -11.87
N ARG A 19 20.98 0.26 -11.07
CA ARG A 19 20.59 0.15 -9.64
C ARG A 19 21.22 1.19 -8.73
N ALA A 20 22.35 1.76 -9.09
CA ALA A 20 23.03 2.77 -8.29
C ALA A 20 22.39 4.16 -8.35
N ALA A 21 21.58 4.45 -9.38
CA ALA A 21 20.94 5.77 -9.54
C ALA A 21 19.68 5.98 -8.67
N HIS A 22 19.10 4.89 -8.10
CA HIS A 22 17.79 4.95 -7.44
C HIS A 22 17.84 4.96 -5.91
N TRP A 23 19.06 4.93 -5.27
CA TRP A 23 19.17 4.98 -3.81
C TRP A 23 18.53 6.26 -3.21
N TRP A 24 18.62 7.36 -3.93
CA TRP A 24 17.99 8.64 -3.57
C TRP A 24 16.47 8.53 -3.47
N ILE A 25 15.81 7.85 -4.41
CA ILE A 25 14.35 7.66 -4.42
C ILE A 25 13.92 6.82 -3.22
N LEU A 26 14.70 5.77 -2.89
CA LEU A 26 14.45 4.94 -1.70
C LEU A 26 14.64 5.73 -0.40
N ALA A 27 15.69 6.56 -0.33
CA ALA A 27 15.94 7.42 0.83
C ALA A 27 14.82 8.45 1.01
N LEU A 28 14.41 9.11 -0.07
CA LEU A 28 13.31 10.09 -0.07
C LEU A 28 11.99 9.43 0.35
N ARG A 29 11.67 8.26 -0.20
CA ARG A 29 10.47 7.49 0.17
C ARG A 29 10.49 7.10 1.64
N GLY A 30 11.63 6.64 2.16
CA GLY A 30 11.81 6.31 3.57
C GLY A 30 11.64 7.52 4.47
N LEU A 31 12.24 8.66 4.10
CA LEU A 31 12.11 9.91 4.86
C LEU A 31 10.66 10.40 4.91
N LEU A 32 9.95 10.41 3.78
CA LEU A 32 8.55 10.79 3.71
C LEU A 32 7.67 9.86 4.56
N ALA A 33 7.94 8.55 4.54
CA ALA A 33 7.20 7.58 5.35
C ALA A 33 7.41 7.81 6.86
N VAL A 34 8.63 8.12 7.30
CA VAL A 34 8.92 8.46 8.71
C VAL A 34 8.23 9.74 9.12
N ILE A 35 8.31 10.81 8.31
CA ILE A 35 7.66 12.09 8.60
C ILE A 35 6.15 11.91 8.71
N PHE A 36 5.54 11.23 7.74
CA PHE A 36 4.10 10.93 7.76
C PHE A 36 3.71 10.08 8.97
N GLY A 37 4.49 9.05 9.29
CA GLY A 37 4.28 8.20 10.46
C GLY A 37 4.34 8.99 11.78
N LEU A 38 5.27 9.93 11.90
CA LEU A 38 5.40 10.79 13.09
C LEU A 38 4.20 11.74 13.19
N ILE A 39 3.77 12.36 12.09
CA ILE A 39 2.58 13.23 12.07
C ILE A 39 1.33 12.42 12.46
N ALA A 40 1.19 11.17 11.98
CA ALA A 40 0.07 10.31 12.31
C ALA A 40 -0.02 9.98 13.81
N LEU A 41 1.11 9.89 14.50
CA LEU A 41 1.15 9.65 15.95
C LEU A 41 0.88 10.92 16.77
N VAL A 42 1.45 12.06 16.37
CA VAL A 42 1.39 13.32 17.14
C VAL A 42 0.09 14.08 16.86
N ALA A 43 -0.35 14.11 15.60
CA ALA A 43 -1.49 14.87 15.15
C ALA A 43 -2.38 14.03 14.20
N PRO A 44 -3.09 13.00 14.74
CA PRO A 44 -3.85 12.05 13.92
C PRO A 44 -4.92 12.71 13.05
N GLY A 45 -5.54 13.80 13.52
CA GLY A 45 -6.53 14.55 12.73
C GLY A 45 -5.95 15.17 11.45
N ILE A 46 -4.72 15.72 11.53
CA ILE A 46 -4.03 16.31 10.38
C ILE A 46 -3.61 15.20 9.40
N ALA A 47 -3.07 14.09 9.92
CA ALA A 47 -2.69 12.94 9.10
C ALA A 47 -3.90 12.34 8.36
N LEU A 48 -5.05 12.23 9.03
CA LEU A 48 -6.29 11.75 8.43
C LEU A 48 -6.73 12.65 7.27
N LEU A 49 -6.77 13.97 7.51
CA LEU A 49 -7.15 14.92 6.46
C LEU A 49 -6.18 14.88 5.28
N ALA A 50 -4.87 14.84 5.53
CA ALA A 50 -3.85 14.73 4.49
C ALA A 50 -4.06 13.45 3.67
N PHE A 51 -4.31 12.31 4.34
CA PHE A 51 -4.57 11.03 3.67
C PHE A 51 -5.82 11.09 2.78
N ILE A 52 -6.93 11.68 3.29
CA ILE A 52 -8.18 11.80 2.53
C ILE A 52 -8.01 12.72 1.32
N TYR A 53 -7.30 13.84 1.45
CA TYR A 53 -7.07 14.73 0.31
C TYR A 53 -6.16 14.11 -0.74
N VAL A 54 -5.13 13.36 -0.34
CA VAL A 54 -4.29 12.59 -1.28
C VAL A 54 -5.12 11.51 -1.97
N PHE A 55 -5.96 10.80 -1.23
CA PHE A 55 -6.89 9.82 -1.80
C PHE A 55 -7.87 10.46 -2.79
N ALA A 56 -8.45 11.60 -2.44
CA ALA A 56 -9.36 12.34 -3.30
C ALA A 56 -8.70 12.79 -4.61
N ALA A 57 -7.48 13.36 -4.52
CA ALA A 57 -6.71 13.75 -5.68
C ALA A 57 -6.37 12.54 -6.57
N TYR A 58 -5.94 11.43 -5.95
CA TYR A 58 -5.67 10.19 -6.66
C TYR A 58 -6.93 9.67 -7.38
N ALA A 59 -8.08 9.60 -6.68
CA ALA A 59 -9.33 9.12 -7.25
C ALA A 59 -9.83 9.97 -8.43
N LEU A 60 -9.62 11.30 -8.39
CA LEU A 60 -9.95 12.17 -9.51
C LEU A 60 -9.06 11.95 -10.71
N VAL A 61 -7.74 11.81 -10.51
CA VAL A 61 -6.78 11.59 -11.59
C VAL A 61 -7.00 10.22 -12.21
N ASP A 62 -7.10 9.19 -11.39
CA ASP A 62 -7.32 7.81 -11.82
C ASP A 62 -8.64 7.65 -12.57
N GLY A 63 -9.73 8.19 -12.00
CA GLY A 63 -11.03 8.22 -12.65
C GLY A 63 -11.04 8.98 -13.97
N GLY A 64 -10.32 10.12 -14.05
CA GLY A 64 -10.15 10.87 -15.30
C GLY A 64 -9.42 10.07 -16.36
N ILE A 65 -8.33 9.40 -16.01
CA ILE A 65 -7.59 8.52 -16.92
C ILE A 65 -8.47 7.34 -17.36
N ALA A 66 -9.18 6.70 -16.44
CA ALA A 66 -10.07 5.58 -16.75
C ALA A 66 -11.18 5.97 -17.74
N VAL A 67 -11.80 7.14 -17.56
CA VAL A 67 -12.83 7.65 -18.50
C VAL A 67 -12.23 7.94 -19.88
N ILE A 68 -11.05 8.58 -19.95
CA ILE A 68 -10.37 8.87 -21.21
C ILE A 68 -10.02 7.56 -21.94
N THR A 69 -9.43 6.59 -21.22
CA THR A 69 -9.06 5.29 -21.79
C THR A 69 -10.30 4.53 -22.28
N ALA A 70 -11.38 4.51 -21.50
CA ALA A 70 -12.62 3.87 -21.90
C ALA A 70 -13.23 4.43 -23.20
N ILE A 71 -13.11 5.74 -23.40
CA ILE A 71 -13.62 6.42 -24.62
C ILE A 71 -12.71 6.16 -25.82
N GLN A 72 -11.38 6.24 -25.62
CA GLN A 72 -10.40 6.10 -26.71
C GLN A 72 -10.28 4.66 -27.20
N GLU A 73 -10.31 3.69 -26.28
CA GLU A 73 -10.07 2.28 -26.58
C GLU A 73 -11.37 1.46 -26.65
N ARG A 74 -12.53 2.09 -26.81
CA ARG A 74 -13.83 1.41 -26.79
C ARG A 74 -13.97 0.30 -27.81
N GLU A 75 -13.25 0.35 -28.95
CA GLU A 75 -13.27 -0.69 -29.98
C GLU A 75 -12.37 -1.89 -29.66
N LEU A 76 -11.34 -1.68 -28.83
CA LEU A 76 -10.37 -2.70 -28.42
C LEU A 76 -10.77 -3.37 -27.11
N LEU A 77 -11.45 -2.65 -26.22
CA LEU A 77 -11.85 -3.13 -24.90
C LEU A 77 -13.23 -3.81 -24.95
N TYR A 78 -13.23 -5.14 -24.87
CA TYR A 78 -14.48 -5.92 -24.77
C TYR A 78 -15.42 -5.48 -23.62
N ARG A 79 -14.88 -4.82 -22.57
CA ARG A 79 -15.61 -4.36 -21.39
C ARG A 79 -15.46 -2.86 -21.12
N TRP A 80 -15.38 -2.03 -22.16
CA TRP A 80 -15.21 -0.59 -22.04
C TRP A 80 -16.25 0.09 -21.13
N GLY A 81 -17.49 -0.39 -21.12
CA GLY A 81 -18.54 0.12 -20.25
C GLY A 81 -18.27 -0.05 -18.76
N TRP A 82 -17.58 -1.13 -18.35
CA TRP A 82 -17.15 -1.36 -16.97
C TRP A 82 -16.07 -0.39 -16.54
N VAL A 83 -15.08 -0.14 -17.40
CA VAL A 83 -14.00 0.82 -17.16
C VAL A 83 -14.56 2.24 -17.08
N LEU A 84 -15.50 2.58 -17.95
CA LEU A 84 -16.20 3.87 -17.92
C LEU A 84 -16.99 4.06 -16.61
N PHE A 85 -17.74 3.05 -16.19
CA PHE A 85 -18.50 3.08 -14.94
C PHE A 85 -17.57 3.25 -13.73
N GLU A 86 -16.47 2.50 -13.67
CA GLU A 86 -15.46 2.61 -12.63
C GLU A 86 -14.83 4.01 -12.58
N GLY A 87 -14.46 4.57 -13.74
CA GLY A 87 -13.91 5.92 -13.85
C GLY A 87 -14.87 7.00 -13.36
N ILE A 88 -16.14 6.93 -13.74
CA ILE A 88 -17.17 7.87 -13.25
C ILE A 88 -17.34 7.73 -11.73
N LEU A 89 -17.38 6.52 -11.21
CA LEU A 89 -17.52 6.26 -9.77
C LEU A 89 -16.32 6.81 -8.99
N SER A 90 -15.09 6.63 -9.51
CA SER A 90 -13.86 7.18 -8.93
C SER A 90 -13.88 8.71 -8.89
N ILE A 91 -14.33 9.38 -9.96
CA ILE A 91 -14.47 10.84 -9.99
C ILE A 91 -15.48 11.31 -8.94
N LEU A 92 -16.65 10.67 -8.87
CA LEU A 92 -17.65 11.01 -7.86
C LEU A 92 -17.13 10.80 -6.44
N ALA A 93 -16.45 9.70 -6.17
CA ALA A 93 -15.83 9.44 -4.88
C ALA A 93 -14.77 10.50 -4.54
N GLY A 94 -13.94 10.91 -5.49
CA GLY A 94 -12.96 11.97 -5.32
C GLY A 94 -13.59 13.33 -4.99
N ILE A 95 -14.66 13.72 -5.67
CA ILE A 95 -15.41 14.96 -5.39
C ILE A 95 -16.01 14.93 -3.99
N ILE A 96 -16.65 13.81 -3.61
CA ILE A 96 -17.24 13.66 -2.27
C ILE A 96 -16.15 13.72 -1.19
N ALA A 97 -15.00 13.12 -1.43
CA ALA A 97 -13.88 13.11 -0.49
C ALA A 97 -13.31 14.53 -0.27
N PHE A 98 -13.27 15.36 -1.30
CA PHE A 98 -12.90 16.78 -1.17
C PHE A 98 -13.96 17.59 -0.42
N ALA A 99 -15.24 17.36 -0.73
CA ALA A 99 -16.34 18.14 -0.13
C ALA A 99 -16.59 17.79 1.35
N ASN A 100 -16.47 16.50 1.70
CA ASN A 100 -16.80 16.00 3.03
C ASN A 100 -15.77 14.96 3.52
N PRO A 101 -14.57 15.39 3.95
CA PRO A 101 -13.51 14.46 4.37
C PRO A 101 -13.92 13.61 5.58
N GLY A 102 -14.71 14.14 6.51
CA GLY A 102 -15.18 13.37 7.67
C GLY A 102 -16.11 12.22 7.29
N LEU A 103 -17.03 12.45 6.35
CA LEU A 103 -17.90 11.40 5.84
C LEU A 103 -17.11 10.34 5.08
N THR A 104 -16.14 10.75 4.29
CA THR A 104 -15.26 9.82 3.56
C THR A 104 -14.45 8.96 4.52
N ALA A 105 -13.94 9.55 5.62
CA ALA A 105 -13.23 8.78 6.66
C ALA A 105 -14.12 7.68 7.24
N LEU A 106 -15.38 7.99 7.56
CA LEU A 106 -16.33 7.01 8.09
C LEU A 106 -16.67 5.92 7.07
N VAL A 107 -16.91 6.28 5.81
CA VAL A 107 -17.21 5.30 4.75
C VAL A 107 -16.02 4.36 4.55
N LEU A 108 -14.78 4.88 4.45
CA LEU A 108 -13.58 4.07 4.33
C LEU A 108 -13.39 3.16 5.54
N LEU A 109 -13.64 3.67 6.75
CA LEU A 109 -13.57 2.88 7.98
C LEU A 109 -14.55 1.69 7.94
N TYR A 110 -15.80 1.91 7.54
CA TYR A 110 -16.79 0.84 7.46
C TYR A 110 -16.47 -0.18 6.37
N ILE A 111 -15.90 0.26 5.24
CA ILE A 111 -15.41 -0.66 4.21
C ILE A 111 -14.27 -1.53 4.77
N ILE A 112 -13.31 -0.92 5.49
CA ILE A 112 -12.21 -1.65 6.13
C ILE A 112 -12.74 -2.63 7.18
N ALA A 113 -13.70 -2.20 8.00
CA ALA A 113 -14.33 -3.05 9.02
C ALA A 113 -15.04 -4.27 8.40
N ALA A 114 -15.84 -4.04 7.36
CA ALA A 114 -16.51 -5.12 6.63
C ALA A 114 -15.50 -6.08 6.00
N TRP A 115 -14.45 -5.54 5.36
CA TRP A 115 -13.37 -6.34 4.79
C TRP A 115 -12.62 -7.16 5.83
N ALA A 116 -12.31 -6.58 7.00
CA ALA A 116 -11.66 -7.28 8.10
C ALA A 116 -12.52 -8.44 8.64
N ILE A 117 -13.84 -8.27 8.74
CA ILE A 117 -14.77 -9.33 9.15
C ILE A 117 -14.79 -10.45 8.10
N VAL A 118 -14.95 -10.11 6.81
CA VAL A 118 -15.02 -11.11 5.75
C VAL A 118 -13.71 -11.90 5.64
N THR A 119 -12.57 -11.20 5.61
CA THR A 119 -11.25 -11.85 5.53
C THR A 119 -10.97 -12.69 6.77
N GLY A 120 -11.30 -12.20 7.96
CA GLY A 120 -11.13 -12.96 9.20
C GLY A 120 -11.97 -14.24 9.25
N ILE A 121 -13.21 -14.20 8.75
CA ILE A 121 -14.04 -15.41 8.60
C ILE A 121 -13.41 -16.38 7.61
N MET A 122 -12.91 -15.88 6.46
CA MET A 122 -12.23 -16.71 5.45
C MET A 122 -10.95 -17.36 6.02
N GLU A 123 -10.17 -16.64 6.82
CA GLU A 123 -8.98 -17.16 7.50
C GLU A 123 -9.33 -18.28 8.49
N ILE A 124 -10.40 -18.11 9.27
CA ILE A 124 -10.88 -19.16 10.20
C ILE A 124 -11.30 -20.40 9.39
N VAL A 125 -12.09 -20.24 8.34
CA VAL A 125 -12.52 -21.37 7.48
C VAL A 125 -11.31 -22.06 6.84
N ALA A 126 -10.35 -21.28 6.33
CA ALA A 126 -9.12 -21.81 5.75
C ALA A 126 -8.30 -22.60 6.80
N ALA A 127 -8.19 -22.10 8.02
CA ALA A 127 -7.48 -22.80 9.11
C ALA A 127 -8.04 -24.21 9.36
N PHE A 128 -9.37 -24.33 9.38
CA PHE A 128 -10.02 -25.65 9.53
C PHE A 128 -9.82 -26.57 8.31
N ALA A 129 -9.76 -25.99 7.10
CA ALA A 129 -9.59 -26.75 5.87
C ALA A 129 -8.16 -27.33 5.72
N ILE A 130 -7.12 -26.61 6.20
CA ILE A 130 -5.71 -27.02 6.03
C ILE A 130 -5.11 -27.71 7.24
N ARG A 131 -5.86 -27.95 8.30
CA ARG A 131 -5.36 -28.50 9.58
C ARG A 131 -4.59 -29.84 9.43
N GLU A 132 -4.90 -30.61 8.38
CA GLU A 132 -4.25 -31.91 8.13
C GLU A 132 -2.87 -31.76 7.44
N PHE A 133 -2.58 -30.61 6.84
CA PHE A 133 -1.39 -30.37 6.02
C PHE A 133 -0.35 -29.44 6.65
N VAL A 134 -0.72 -28.62 7.65
CA VAL A 134 0.13 -27.58 8.24
C VAL A 134 0.09 -27.62 9.74
N SER A 135 1.28 -27.75 10.38
CA SER A 135 1.41 -27.81 11.84
C SER A 135 1.21 -26.48 12.58
N ARG A 136 0.83 -25.39 11.91
CA ARG A 136 0.60 -24.05 12.48
C ARG A 136 -0.76 -23.47 12.13
N GLU A 137 -1.76 -24.30 11.91
CA GLU A 137 -3.13 -23.89 11.59
C GLU A 137 -3.77 -22.99 12.67
N TRP A 138 -3.41 -23.18 13.94
CA TRP A 138 -3.90 -22.38 15.06
C TRP A 138 -3.52 -20.89 14.94
N VAL A 139 -2.36 -20.56 14.33
CA VAL A 139 -1.93 -19.16 14.11
C VAL A 139 -2.88 -18.48 13.13
N LEU A 140 -3.28 -19.18 12.07
CA LEU A 140 -4.22 -18.66 11.08
C LEU A 140 -5.61 -18.49 11.68
N ALA A 141 -6.07 -19.45 12.49
CA ALA A 141 -7.35 -19.34 13.19
C ALA A 141 -7.34 -18.17 14.18
N LEU A 142 -6.26 -17.99 14.94
CA LEU A 142 -6.11 -16.88 15.87
C LEU A 142 -6.09 -15.52 15.11
N ALA A 143 -5.36 -15.43 14.01
CA ALA A 143 -5.35 -14.24 13.17
C ALA A 143 -6.75 -13.88 12.67
N GLY A 144 -7.51 -14.86 12.17
CA GLY A 144 -8.89 -14.67 11.74
C GLY A 144 -9.81 -14.21 12.87
N ILE A 145 -9.71 -14.79 14.07
CA ILE A 145 -10.50 -14.34 15.24
C ILE A 145 -10.17 -12.89 15.60
N VAL A 146 -8.89 -12.53 15.65
CA VAL A 146 -8.44 -11.15 15.93
C VAL A 146 -8.94 -10.19 14.86
N SER A 147 -8.89 -10.56 13.58
CA SER A 147 -9.37 -9.76 12.46
C SER A 147 -10.88 -9.50 12.55
N VAL A 148 -11.68 -10.53 12.83
CA VAL A 148 -13.13 -10.38 13.03
C VAL A 148 -13.43 -9.49 14.24
N ALA A 149 -12.79 -9.73 15.38
CA ALA A 149 -12.98 -8.94 16.59
C ALA A 149 -12.62 -7.45 16.34
N PHE A 150 -11.51 -7.21 15.64
CA PHE A 150 -11.10 -5.87 15.26
C PHE A 150 -12.12 -5.20 14.33
N GLY A 151 -12.61 -5.89 13.30
CA GLY A 151 -13.66 -5.40 12.41
C GLY A 151 -14.96 -5.03 13.15
N ILE A 152 -15.38 -5.84 14.12
CA ILE A 152 -16.55 -5.56 14.97
C ILE A 152 -16.32 -4.30 15.83
N ILE A 153 -15.14 -4.17 16.44
CA ILE A 153 -14.79 -2.97 17.24
C ILE A 153 -14.80 -1.71 16.36
N LEU A 154 -14.25 -1.75 15.15
CA LEU A 154 -14.29 -0.63 14.21
C LEU A 154 -15.72 -0.21 13.88
N PHE A 155 -16.64 -1.17 13.77
CA PHE A 155 -18.02 -0.91 13.43
C PHE A 155 -18.78 -0.21 14.56
N PHE A 156 -18.58 -0.63 15.82
CA PHE A 156 -19.29 -0.05 16.97
C PHE A 156 -18.65 1.21 17.52
N TYR A 157 -17.32 1.37 17.38
CA TYR A 157 -16.56 2.50 17.92
C TYR A 157 -15.74 3.21 16.82
N PRO A 158 -16.41 3.90 15.84
CA PRO A 158 -15.72 4.45 14.68
C PRO A 158 -14.64 5.48 15.03
N GLY A 159 -14.84 6.31 16.07
CA GLY A 159 -13.84 7.29 16.50
C GLY A 159 -12.56 6.64 17.03
N ALA A 160 -12.68 5.62 17.90
CA ALA A 160 -11.54 4.85 18.37
C ALA A 160 -10.91 4.03 17.25
N GLY A 161 -11.74 3.53 16.33
CA GLY A 161 -11.30 2.79 15.14
C GLY A 161 -10.39 3.61 14.22
N ILE A 162 -10.79 4.83 13.89
CA ILE A 162 -9.96 5.75 13.08
C ILE A 162 -8.62 6.02 13.76
N LEU A 163 -8.63 6.29 15.06
CA LEU A 163 -7.39 6.53 15.83
C LEU A 163 -6.48 5.30 15.83
N SER A 164 -7.05 4.11 16.06
CA SER A 164 -6.28 2.85 16.09
C SER A 164 -5.63 2.57 14.73
N ILE A 165 -6.34 2.78 13.62
CA ILE A 165 -5.79 2.61 12.28
C ILE A 165 -4.68 3.63 12.02
N LEU A 166 -4.86 4.89 12.39
CA LEU A 166 -3.85 5.92 12.20
C LEU A 166 -2.57 5.65 13.01
N TRP A 167 -2.70 5.18 14.24
CA TRP A 167 -1.55 4.79 15.05
C TRP A 167 -0.84 3.56 14.47
N LEU A 168 -1.60 2.57 14.01
CA LEU A 168 -1.02 1.39 13.37
C LEU A 168 -0.25 1.77 12.09
N VAL A 169 -0.85 2.60 11.23
CA VAL A 169 -0.23 3.12 10.01
C VAL A 169 0.99 3.98 10.35
N GLY A 170 0.90 4.81 11.40
CA GLY A 170 2.01 5.64 11.89
C GLY A 170 3.21 4.81 12.32
N ILE A 171 3.01 3.80 13.17
CA ILE A 171 4.08 2.89 13.62
C ILE A 171 4.67 2.12 12.44
N TYR A 172 3.80 1.57 11.58
CA TYR A 172 4.23 0.86 10.37
C TYR A 172 5.05 1.77 9.45
N GLY A 173 4.58 3.01 9.22
CA GLY A 173 5.28 4.01 8.41
C GLY A 173 6.68 4.34 8.94
N ILE A 174 6.84 4.48 10.25
CA ILE A 174 8.16 4.72 10.89
C ILE A 174 9.06 3.50 10.72
N VAL A 175 8.60 2.31 11.04
CA VAL A 175 9.40 1.08 10.94
C VAL A 175 9.87 0.82 9.51
N PHE A 176 8.93 0.85 8.55
CA PHE A 176 9.28 0.63 7.14
C PHE A 176 10.07 1.78 6.55
N GLY A 177 9.77 3.03 6.93
CA GLY A 177 10.55 4.19 6.51
C GLY A 177 12.00 4.10 6.96
N LEU A 178 12.24 3.66 8.20
CA LEU A 178 13.59 3.42 8.72
C LEU A 178 14.30 2.29 7.96
N LEU A 179 13.60 1.20 7.67
CA LEU A 179 14.14 0.10 6.87
C LEU A 179 14.51 0.56 5.45
N PHE A 180 13.70 1.40 4.80
CA PHE A 180 14.02 1.95 3.49
C PHE A 180 15.25 2.86 3.53
N ILE A 181 15.41 3.69 4.58
CA ILE A 181 16.58 4.53 4.77
C ILE A 181 17.84 3.66 4.94
N VAL A 182 17.79 2.64 5.79
CA VAL A 182 18.91 1.70 5.99
C VAL A 182 19.28 1.00 4.68
N ARG A 183 18.30 0.53 3.92
CA ARG A 183 18.52 -0.08 2.60
C ARG A 183 19.12 0.90 1.59
N ALA A 184 18.70 2.16 1.59
CA ALA A 184 19.26 3.18 0.72
C ALA A 184 20.75 3.43 1.01
N PHE A 185 21.14 3.48 2.29
CA PHE A 185 22.54 3.62 2.69
C PHE A 185 23.39 2.38 2.35
N GLN A 186 22.85 1.17 2.50
CA GLN A 186 23.53 -0.06 2.09
C GLN A 186 23.80 -0.07 0.59
N LEU A 187 22.84 0.33 -0.23
CA LEU A 187 23.03 0.43 -1.68
C LEU A 187 24.09 1.46 -2.07
N ARG A 188 24.15 2.58 -1.34
CA ARG A 188 25.17 3.61 -1.56
C ARG A 188 26.59 3.09 -1.25
N SER A 189 26.79 2.36 -0.14
CA SER A 189 28.10 1.83 0.24
C SER A 189 28.62 0.78 -0.73
N TRP A 190 27.73 -0.03 -1.33
CA TRP A 190 28.08 -0.99 -2.37
C TRP A 190 28.48 -0.31 -3.68
N ALA A 191 27.83 0.80 -4.03
CA ALA A 191 28.17 1.55 -5.24
C ALA A 191 29.58 2.19 -5.16
N SER A 192 30.00 2.62 -3.96
CA SER A 192 31.34 3.22 -3.75
C SER A 192 32.47 2.18 -3.74
N SER A 193 32.19 0.93 -3.37
CA SER A 193 33.20 -0.14 -3.35
C SER A 193 33.51 -0.77 -4.73
N VAL A 194 32.70 -0.47 -5.74
CA VAL A 194 32.90 -0.98 -7.12
C VAL A 194 33.67 0.02 -7.99
N THR A 195 33.85 1.26 -7.55
CA THR A 195 34.56 2.33 -8.28
C THR A 195 36.02 2.53 -7.84
N THR A 196 36.51 1.77 -6.88
CA THR A 196 37.92 1.67 -6.50
C THR A 196 38.51 0.36 -6.96
#